data_cf93aeadd0de07f15da488ed459dce7e
#
_entry.id   cf93aeadd0de07f15da488ed459dce7e
#
_cell.length_a   1.000
_cell.length_b   1.000
_cell.length_c   1.000
_cell.angle_alpha   90.00
_cell.angle_beta   90.00
_cell.angle_gamma   90.00
#
_symmetry.space_group_name_H-M   'P 1'
#
loop_
_entity.id
_entity.type
_entity.pdbx_description
1 polymer ?
#
loop_
_entity_poly.entity_id
_entity_poly.type
_entity_poly.pdbx_seq_one_letter_code
_entity_poly.pdbx_strand_id
1 'polypeptide(L)'
;MTDEKIESVLKGNTLRVYWFLLKTQSSSVGPRETQRAMKFSSPALAVYHLDKLTELGLAEKLNGEYHLAKTVSVGALKQFVRFGALMLPRHFFYATMFTTLLTFYVVQFRRVDFYSIFALVTVILATAVTWYETLRVWKQKP
;
A
#
# COMPACT_ATOMS: atom_id res chain seq x y z
N MET A 1 -21.66 -6.68 -7.79
CA MET A 1 -20.67 -7.78 -7.86
C MET A 1 -20.06 -7.92 -6.47
N THR A 2 -20.03 -9.11 -5.91
CA THR A 2 -19.60 -9.31 -4.51
C THR A 2 -18.08 -9.07 -4.41
N ASP A 3 -17.61 -8.41 -3.34
CA ASP A 3 -16.18 -8.10 -3.10
C ASP A 3 -15.29 -9.36 -3.15
N GLU A 4 -15.83 -10.51 -2.77
CA GLU A 4 -15.17 -11.81 -2.82
C GLU A 4 -14.83 -12.26 -4.26
N LYS A 5 -15.70 -11.97 -5.23
CA LYS A 5 -15.44 -12.27 -6.64
C LYS A 5 -14.35 -11.35 -7.20
N ILE A 6 -14.35 -10.09 -6.81
CA ILE A 6 -13.29 -9.13 -7.17
C ILE A 6 -11.94 -9.60 -6.61
N GLU A 7 -11.91 -10.02 -5.35
CA GLU A 7 -10.68 -10.50 -4.68
C GLU A 7 -10.12 -11.77 -5.34
N SER A 8 -10.97 -12.66 -5.85
CA SER A 8 -10.53 -13.88 -6.54
C SER A 8 -9.84 -13.61 -7.86
N VAL A 9 -10.28 -12.59 -8.58
CA VAL A 9 -9.77 -12.20 -9.91
C VAL A 9 -8.61 -11.21 -9.81
N LEU A 10 -8.60 -10.36 -8.78
CA LEU A 10 -7.62 -9.31 -8.58
C LEU A 10 -6.33 -9.87 -7.95
N LYS A 11 -5.57 -10.65 -8.73
CA LYS A 11 -4.32 -11.31 -8.32
C LYS A 11 -3.21 -11.06 -9.33
N GLY A 12 -1.96 -11.26 -8.91
CA GLY A 12 -0.79 -11.21 -9.78
C GLY A 12 -0.66 -9.88 -10.54
N ASN A 13 -0.49 -9.95 -11.86
CA ASN A 13 -0.29 -8.78 -12.71
C ASN A 13 -1.52 -7.85 -12.75
N THR A 14 -2.75 -8.39 -12.67
CA THR A 14 -3.96 -7.56 -12.61
C THR A 14 -3.97 -6.69 -11.34
N LEU A 15 -3.57 -7.25 -10.20
CA LEU A 15 -3.43 -6.51 -8.95
C LEU A 15 -2.33 -5.43 -9.05
N ARG A 16 -1.21 -5.73 -9.71
CA ARG A 16 -0.13 -4.75 -9.95
C ARG A 16 -0.60 -3.57 -10.82
N VAL A 17 -1.35 -3.84 -11.87
CA VAL A 17 -1.94 -2.81 -12.74
C VAL A 17 -2.96 -1.97 -11.97
N TYR A 18 -3.81 -2.60 -11.15
CA TYR A 18 -4.74 -1.89 -10.28
C TYR A 18 -4.02 -0.99 -9.26
N TRP A 19 -2.95 -1.50 -8.65
CA TRP A 19 -2.09 -0.71 -7.76
C TRP A 19 -1.48 0.50 -8.47
N PHE A 20 -1.06 0.34 -9.71
CA PHE A 20 -0.55 1.44 -10.53
C PHE A 20 -1.61 2.50 -10.80
N LEU A 21 -2.83 2.10 -11.18
CA LEU A 21 -3.97 3.01 -11.34
C LEU A 21 -4.30 3.76 -10.03
N LEU A 22 -4.25 3.08 -8.90
CA LEU A 22 -4.46 3.70 -7.59
C LEU A 22 -3.43 4.78 -7.27
N LYS A 23 -2.19 4.62 -7.71
CA LYS A 23 -1.14 5.64 -7.54
C LYS A 23 -1.32 6.84 -8.47
N THR A 24 -1.78 6.60 -9.69
CA THR A 24 -1.86 7.59 -10.77
C THR A 24 -3.22 8.31 -10.80
N GLN A 25 -4.00 8.25 -9.76
CA GLN A 25 -5.42 8.60 -9.64
C GLN A 25 -5.88 9.96 -10.22
N SER A 26 -5.01 10.91 -10.40
CA SER A 26 -5.34 12.24 -10.93
C SER A 26 -5.18 12.37 -12.44
N SER A 27 -4.68 11.34 -13.10
CA SER A 27 -4.45 11.30 -14.55
C SER A 27 -4.97 10.00 -15.15
N SER A 28 -5.39 10.07 -16.39
CA SER A 28 -5.66 8.89 -17.21
C SER A 28 -4.38 8.12 -17.47
N VAL A 29 -4.50 6.82 -17.63
CA VAL A 29 -3.38 5.92 -17.90
C VAL A 29 -3.58 5.23 -19.22
N GLY A 30 -2.60 5.38 -20.11
CA GLY A 30 -2.61 4.71 -21.40
C GLY A 30 -1.99 3.31 -21.38
N PRO A 31 -2.32 2.42 -22.35
CA PRO A 31 -1.75 1.08 -22.45
C PRO A 31 -0.22 1.06 -22.53
N ARG A 32 0.38 1.98 -23.28
CA ARG A 32 1.85 2.08 -23.44
C ARG A 32 2.54 2.52 -22.14
N GLU A 33 1.91 3.42 -21.39
CA GLU A 33 2.40 3.85 -20.10
C GLU A 33 2.36 2.69 -19.10
N THR A 34 1.24 1.98 -19.03
CA THR A 34 1.08 0.78 -18.20
C THR A 34 2.10 -0.30 -18.58
N GLN A 35 2.31 -0.54 -19.90
CA GLN A 35 3.33 -1.47 -20.35
C GLN A 35 4.71 -1.14 -19.79
N ARG A 36 5.13 0.12 -19.93
CA ARG A 36 6.45 0.58 -19.44
C ARG A 36 6.57 0.47 -17.92
N ALA A 37 5.55 0.94 -17.20
CA ALA A 37 5.54 0.91 -15.74
C ALA A 37 5.56 -0.50 -15.17
N MET A 38 4.85 -1.44 -15.81
CA MET A 38 4.78 -2.84 -15.39
C MET A 38 5.87 -3.71 -15.99
N LYS A 39 6.64 -3.19 -16.95
CA LYS A 39 7.64 -3.93 -17.74
C LYS A 39 7.03 -5.14 -18.48
N PHE A 40 5.85 -4.95 -19.05
CA PHE A 40 5.19 -6.00 -19.84
C PHE A 40 5.85 -6.15 -21.21
N SER A 41 5.85 -7.36 -21.71
CA SER A 41 6.44 -7.71 -23.03
C SER A 41 5.72 -7.04 -24.20
N SER A 42 4.43 -6.70 -24.05
CA SER A 42 3.65 -6.06 -25.12
C SER A 42 2.60 -5.09 -24.56
N PRO A 43 2.19 -4.07 -25.35
CA PRO A 43 1.06 -3.22 -25.01
C PRO A 43 -0.27 -3.99 -24.89
N ALA A 44 -0.43 -5.07 -25.68
CA ALA A 44 -1.61 -5.92 -25.66
C ALA A 44 -1.84 -6.56 -24.29
N LEU A 45 -0.76 -6.95 -23.60
CA LEU A 45 -0.85 -7.50 -22.24
C LEU A 45 -1.31 -6.43 -21.23
N ALA A 46 -0.88 -5.19 -21.41
CA ALA A 46 -1.36 -4.08 -20.60
C ALA A 46 -2.86 -3.83 -20.82
N VAL A 47 -3.30 -3.81 -22.10
CA VAL A 47 -4.74 -3.68 -22.46
C VAL A 47 -5.55 -4.81 -21.82
N TYR A 48 -5.10 -6.05 -21.91
CA TYR A 48 -5.79 -7.19 -21.31
C TYR A 48 -6.06 -7.01 -19.81
N HIS A 49 -5.06 -6.58 -19.07
CA HIS A 49 -5.23 -6.35 -17.61
C HIS A 49 -6.08 -5.11 -17.30
N LEU A 50 -5.98 -4.06 -18.11
CA LEU A 50 -6.79 -2.85 -17.95
C LEU A 50 -8.26 -3.12 -18.30
N ASP A 51 -8.55 -3.83 -19.39
CA ASP A 51 -9.92 -4.23 -19.77
C ASP A 51 -10.53 -5.15 -18.71
N LYS A 52 -9.73 -6.06 -18.14
CA LYS A 52 -10.15 -6.90 -17.02
C LYS A 52 -10.55 -6.08 -15.78
N LEU A 53 -9.85 -4.99 -15.49
CA LEU A 53 -10.24 -4.06 -14.43
C LEU A 53 -11.53 -3.30 -14.76
N THR A 54 -11.76 -3.00 -16.03
CA THR A 54 -13.00 -2.37 -16.51
C THR A 54 -14.19 -3.32 -16.38
N GLU A 55 -14.02 -4.59 -16.71
CA GLU A 55 -15.05 -5.65 -16.51
C GLU A 55 -15.43 -5.82 -15.03
N LEU A 56 -14.46 -5.61 -14.12
CA LEU A 56 -14.68 -5.63 -12.67
C LEU A 56 -15.33 -4.33 -12.14
N GLY A 57 -15.54 -3.32 -12.99
CA GLY A 57 -16.05 -2.01 -12.58
C GLY A 57 -15.07 -1.19 -11.73
N LEU A 58 -13.77 -1.51 -11.78
CA LEU A 58 -12.71 -0.82 -11.06
C LEU A 58 -12.06 0.29 -11.89
N ALA A 59 -12.13 0.17 -13.21
CA ALA A 59 -11.64 1.17 -14.16
C ALA A 59 -12.72 1.50 -15.20
N GLU A 60 -12.61 2.67 -15.79
CA GLU A 60 -13.42 3.11 -16.92
C GLU A 60 -12.50 3.48 -18.09
N LYS A 61 -12.91 3.13 -19.30
CA LYS A 61 -12.18 3.46 -20.52
C LYS A 61 -12.85 4.64 -21.22
N LEU A 62 -12.11 5.75 -21.32
CA LEU A 62 -12.54 6.97 -21.99
C LEU A 62 -11.49 7.39 -23.02
N ASN A 63 -11.88 7.56 -24.27
CA ASN A 63 -10.98 8.02 -25.35
C ASN A 63 -9.69 7.19 -25.50
N GLY A 64 -9.72 5.89 -25.21
CA GLY A 64 -8.57 5.01 -25.28
C GLY A 64 -7.65 5.01 -24.07
N GLU A 65 -7.96 5.81 -23.06
CA GLU A 65 -7.28 5.88 -21.77
C GLU A 65 -8.15 5.28 -20.67
N TYR A 66 -7.52 4.84 -19.59
CA TYR A 66 -8.19 4.21 -18.46
C TYR A 66 -8.11 5.09 -17.22
N HIS A 67 -9.26 5.23 -16.58
CA HIS A 67 -9.42 6.00 -15.34
C HIS A 67 -9.86 5.07 -14.21
N LEU A 68 -9.50 5.40 -12.99
CA LEU A 68 -9.98 4.68 -11.83
C LEU A 68 -11.46 5.02 -11.58
N ALA A 69 -12.35 4.03 -11.69
CA ALA A 69 -13.79 4.21 -11.46
C ALA A 69 -14.16 3.98 -9.99
N LYS A 70 -13.63 2.92 -9.39
CA LYS A 70 -13.96 2.52 -8.01
C LYS A 70 -12.73 2.02 -7.27
N THR A 71 -12.63 2.43 -6.01
CA THR A 71 -11.58 1.95 -5.10
C THR A 71 -12.11 0.81 -4.23
N VAL A 72 -11.50 -0.36 -4.34
CA VAL A 72 -11.80 -1.53 -3.52
C VAL A 72 -10.53 -1.98 -2.80
N SER A 73 -10.63 -2.18 -1.49
CA SER A 73 -9.52 -2.70 -0.68
C SER A 73 -9.59 -4.22 -0.62
N VAL A 74 -8.74 -4.88 -1.40
CA VAL A 74 -8.67 -6.35 -1.47
C VAL A 74 -7.30 -6.87 -1.09
N GLY A 75 -7.23 -8.04 -0.47
CA GLY A 75 -5.99 -8.75 -0.16
C GLY A 75 -4.95 -7.87 0.53
N ALA A 76 -3.74 -7.81 -0.05
CA ALA A 76 -2.63 -7.01 0.48
C ALA A 76 -2.94 -5.50 0.58
N LEU A 77 -3.87 -4.98 -0.24
CA LEU A 77 -4.24 -3.55 -0.23
C LEU A 77 -4.98 -3.14 1.05
N LYS A 78 -5.66 -4.08 1.74
CA LYS A 78 -6.32 -3.81 3.03
C LYS A 78 -5.36 -3.31 4.11
N GLN A 79 -4.07 -3.61 3.98
CA GLN A 79 -3.04 -3.24 4.95
C GLN A 79 -2.43 -1.85 4.69
N PHE A 80 -2.78 -1.21 3.58
CA PHE A 80 -2.28 0.11 3.21
C PHE A 80 -3.35 1.18 3.39
N VAL A 81 -2.93 2.33 3.93
CA VAL A 81 -3.73 3.54 4.00
C VAL A 81 -3.20 4.51 2.95
N ARG A 82 -4.10 5.11 2.23
CA ARG A 82 -3.77 6.10 1.25
C ARG A 82 -3.64 7.47 1.87
N PHE A 83 -2.51 8.11 1.65
CA PHE A 83 -2.26 9.49 2.06
C PHE A 83 -1.81 10.31 0.84
N GLY A 84 -2.76 10.93 0.14
CA GLY A 84 -2.51 11.61 -1.14
C GLY A 84 -2.04 10.63 -2.22
N ALA A 85 -0.87 10.88 -2.82
CA ALA A 85 -0.23 10.00 -3.81
C ALA A 85 0.56 8.84 -3.19
N LEU A 86 0.71 8.79 -1.85
CA LEU A 86 1.46 7.76 -1.14
C LEU A 86 0.53 6.69 -0.57
N MET A 87 0.90 5.44 -0.76
CA MET A 87 0.28 4.28 -0.12
C MET A 87 1.21 3.75 0.95
N LEU A 88 0.86 3.98 2.22
CA LEU A 88 1.65 3.63 3.38
C LEU A 88 1.01 2.46 4.14
N PRO A 89 1.80 1.50 4.65
CA PRO A 89 1.30 0.49 5.56
C PRO A 89 0.67 1.14 6.79
N ARG A 90 -0.46 0.61 7.27
CA ARG A 90 -1.12 1.11 8.50
C ARG A 90 -0.17 1.12 9.69
N HIS A 91 0.71 0.13 9.77
CA HIS A 91 1.71 0.00 10.84
C HIS A 91 2.79 1.09 10.81
N PHE A 92 3.00 1.76 9.68
CA PHE A 92 3.94 2.88 9.57
C PHE A 92 3.60 4.03 10.55
N PHE A 93 2.31 4.34 10.73
CA PHE A 93 1.88 5.39 11.66
C PHE A 93 2.19 5.02 13.10
N TYR A 94 1.99 3.75 13.47
CA TYR A 94 2.32 3.27 14.81
C TYR A 94 3.83 3.24 15.03
N ALA A 95 4.61 2.80 14.05
CA ALA A 95 6.07 2.81 14.12
C ALA A 95 6.61 4.23 14.32
N THR A 96 6.09 5.22 13.59
CA THR A 96 6.47 6.63 13.74
C THR A 96 6.10 7.16 15.13
N MET A 97 4.89 6.87 15.61
CA MET A 97 4.44 7.27 16.95
C MET A 97 5.35 6.70 18.04
N PHE A 98 5.63 5.39 18.02
CA PHE A 98 6.50 4.77 19.03
C PHE A 98 7.94 5.26 18.93
N THR A 99 8.45 5.54 17.73
CA THR A 99 9.79 6.15 17.56
C THR A 99 9.85 7.54 18.18
N THR A 100 8.81 8.35 18.00
CA THR A 100 8.72 9.69 18.60
C THR A 100 8.67 9.60 20.14
N LEU A 101 7.85 8.69 20.68
CA LEU A 101 7.76 8.45 22.11
C LEU A 101 9.09 7.96 22.69
N LEU A 102 9.77 7.05 22.01
CA LEU A 102 11.08 6.56 22.42
C LEU A 102 12.12 7.69 22.45
N THR A 103 12.15 8.51 21.41
CA THR A 103 13.09 9.65 21.32
C THR A 103 12.82 10.63 22.45
N PHE A 104 11.55 10.99 22.68
CA PHE A 104 11.16 11.87 23.77
C PHE A 104 11.55 11.29 25.14
N TYR A 105 11.29 10.00 25.36
CA TYR A 105 11.64 9.33 26.60
C TYR A 105 13.15 9.32 26.85
N VAL A 106 13.96 8.99 25.83
CA VAL A 106 15.43 8.98 25.94
C VAL A 106 15.99 10.36 26.26
N VAL A 107 15.45 11.43 25.65
CA VAL A 107 15.86 12.82 25.93
C VAL A 107 15.54 13.23 27.36
N GLN A 108 14.42 12.75 27.90
CA GLN A 108 13.99 13.04 29.29
C GLN A 108 14.58 12.10 30.34
N PHE A 109 15.30 11.06 29.88
CA PHE A 109 15.86 10.04 30.79
C PHE A 109 16.93 10.63 31.71
N ARG A 110 16.59 10.87 32.98
CA ARG A 110 17.48 11.49 33.97
C ARG A 110 17.81 10.63 35.18
N ARG A 111 17.02 9.61 35.46
CA ARG A 111 17.19 8.72 36.62
C ARG A 111 17.10 7.27 36.21
N VAL A 112 17.99 6.47 36.75
CA VAL A 112 17.99 5.03 36.50
C VAL A 112 17.32 4.35 37.70
N ASP A 113 16.05 4.06 37.54
CA ASP A 113 15.26 3.26 38.48
C ASP A 113 14.57 2.09 37.75
N PHE A 114 14.05 1.14 38.47
CA PHE A 114 13.42 -0.05 37.93
C PHE A 114 12.31 0.29 36.93
N TYR A 115 11.45 1.25 37.28
CA TYR A 115 10.33 1.65 36.43
C TYR A 115 10.78 2.31 35.12
N SER A 116 11.82 3.13 35.19
CA SER A 116 12.40 3.77 34.01
C SER A 116 13.03 2.76 33.05
N ILE A 117 13.73 1.75 33.57
CA ILE A 117 14.31 0.68 32.77
C ILE A 117 13.21 -0.18 32.14
N PHE A 118 12.19 -0.56 32.93
CA PHE A 118 11.06 -1.34 32.44
C PHE A 118 10.31 -0.61 31.30
N ALA A 119 10.02 0.69 31.49
CA ALA A 119 9.38 1.51 30.47
C ALA A 119 10.23 1.61 29.19
N LEU A 120 11.56 1.83 29.33
CA LEU A 120 12.47 1.91 28.20
C LEU A 120 12.48 0.61 27.39
N VAL A 121 12.61 -0.54 28.04
CA VAL A 121 12.60 -1.86 27.37
C VAL A 121 11.27 -2.08 26.66
N THR A 122 10.15 -1.75 27.30
CA THR A 122 8.82 -1.90 26.70
C THR A 122 8.65 -1.06 25.43
N VAL A 123 9.07 0.20 25.44
CA VAL A 123 8.96 1.09 24.27
C VAL A 123 9.92 0.66 23.17
N ILE A 124 11.13 0.19 23.49
CA ILE A 124 12.06 -0.37 22.50
C ILE A 124 11.44 -1.60 21.80
N LEU A 125 10.89 -2.55 22.56
CA LEU A 125 10.25 -3.73 22.01
C LEU A 125 9.05 -3.37 21.12
N ALA A 126 8.18 -2.46 21.57
CA ALA A 126 7.05 -1.98 20.78
C ALA A 126 7.51 -1.32 19.47
N THR A 127 8.54 -0.50 19.52
CA THR A 127 9.12 0.14 18.33
C THR A 127 9.69 -0.89 17.37
N ALA A 128 10.45 -1.86 17.87
CA ALA A 128 11.05 -2.93 17.06
C ALA A 128 9.97 -3.78 16.35
N VAL A 129 8.93 -4.19 17.06
CA VAL A 129 7.82 -4.98 16.52
C VAL A 129 7.07 -4.18 15.45
N THR A 130 6.74 -2.92 15.69
CA THR A 130 6.00 -2.10 14.73
C THR A 130 6.81 -1.80 13.47
N TRP A 131 8.12 -1.60 13.57
CA TRP A 131 9.02 -1.47 12.41
C TRP A 131 9.14 -2.79 11.64
N TYR A 132 9.25 -3.92 12.33
CA TYR A 132 9.29 -5.24 11.70
C TYR A 132 8.03 -5.49 10.87
N GLU A 133 6.84 -5.26 11.43
CA GLU A 133 5.57 -5.40 10.71
C GLU A 133 5.47 -4.43 9.53
N THR A 134 5.90 -3.18 9.71
CA THR A 134 5.94 -2.19 8.63
C THR A 134 6.80 -2.66 7.46
N LEU A 135 8.01 -3.15 7.72
CA LEU A 135 8.91 -3.64 6.70
C LEU A 135 8.40 -4.93 6.04
N ARG A 136 7.78 -5.81 6.81
CA ARG A 136 7.16 -7.04 6.31
C ARG A 136 6.05 -6.72 5.32
N VAL A 137 5.12 -5.85 5.70
CA VAL A 137 4.01 -5.42 4.84
C VAL A 137 4.53 -4.64 3.62
N TRP A 138 5.57 -3.84 3.79
CA TRP A 138 6.19 -3.10 2.69
C TRP A 138 6.76 -4.03 1.61
N LYS A 139 7.36 -5.16 2.00
CA LYS A 139 7.85 -6.19 1.06
C LYS A 139 6.75 -6.94 0.32
N GLN A 140 5.51 -6.92 0.84
CA GLN A 140 4.35 -7.57 0.22
C GLN A 140 3.62 -6.68 -0.81
N LYS A 141 4.18 -5.52 -1.17
CA LYS A 141 3.66 -4.69 -2.26
C LYS A 141 3.58 -5.49 -3.55
N PRO A 142 2.44 -5.41 -4.24
CA PRO A 142 2.27 -6.07 -5.54
C PRO A 142 3.16 -5.46 -6.64
#